data_dbfb5cb98fa336552574d35c828fc9dd
#
_entry.id   dbfb5cb98fa336552574d35c828fc9dd
#
_cell.length_a   1.000
_cell.length_b   1.000
_cell.length_c   1.000
_cell.angle_alpha   90.00
_cell.angle_beta   90.00
_cell.angle_gamma   90.00
#
_symmetry.space_group_name_H-M   'P 1'
#
loop_
_entity.id
_entity.type
_entity.pdbx_description
1 polymer ?
#
loop_
_entity_poly.entity_id
_entity_poly.type
_entity_poly.pdbx_seq_one_letter_code
_entity_poly.pdbx_strand_id
1 'polypeptide(L)'
;MKRVVFHVEAEAELISAAARYETHRSGLGLEFILEVERATRALVSYPKIGHRFSRRLRRVLVRRFPYGLLYRIDADAIRIVAVAHVRRRPGYWRHR
;
A
#
# COMPACT_ATOMS: atom_id res chain seq x y z
N MET A 1 -11.34 -14.06 -9.24
CA MET A 1 -10.50 -13.41 -8.22
C MET A 1 -9.81 -12.19 -8.83
N LYS A 2 -9.87 -11.06 -8.16
CA LYS A 2 -9.26 -9.84 -8.69
C LYS A 2 -7.77 -9.85 -8.43
N ARG A 3 -6.99 -9.34 -9.37
CA ARG A 3 -5.55 -9.15 -9.19
C ARG A 3 -5.28 -7.80 -8.54
N VAL A 4 -4.12 -7.66 -7.91
CA VAL A 4 -3.67 -6.39 -7.34
C VAL A 4 -2.75 -5.70 -8.34
N VAL A 5 -3.01 -4.43 -8.59
CA VAL A 5 -2.22 -3.61 -9.52
C VAL A 5 -1.80 -2.34 -8.78
N PHE A 6 -0.51 -2.01 -8.84
CA PHE A 6 0.00 -0.78 -8.25
C PHE A 6 0.00 0.34 -9.26
N HIS A 7 -0.49 1.50 -8.87
CA HIS A 7 -0.25 2.72 -9.62
C HIS A 7 1.26 2.95 -9.68
N VAL A 8 1.76 3.49 -10.77
CA VAL A 8 3.20 3.68 -10.96
C VAL A 8 3.85 4.50 -9.83
N GLU A 9 3.15 5.50 -9.34
CA GLU A 9 3.64 6.32 -8.23
C GLU A 9 3.62 5.54 -6.90
N ALA A 10 2.63 4.67 -6.72
CA ALA A 10 2.57 3.82 -5.53
C ALA A 10 3.72 2.82 -5.52
N GLU A 11 4.06 2.26 -6.67
CA GLU A 11 5.20 1.36 -6.78
C GLU A 11 6.51 2.10 -6.47
N ALA A 12 6.66 3.32 -6.96
CA ALA A 12 7.83 4.14 -6.65
C ALA A 12 7.92 4.43 -5.15
N GLU A 13 6.79 4.67 -4.49
CA GLU A 13 6.75 4.88 -3.05
C GLU A 13 7.19 3.64 -2.28
N LEU A 14 6.74 2.48 -2.73
CA LEU A 14 7.15 1.21 -2.13
C LEU A 14 8.65 1.02 -2.22
N ILE A 15 9.22 1.20 -3.40
CA ILE A 15 10.65 1.03 -3.63
C ILE A 15 11.45 2.03 -2.79
N SER A 16 11.03 3.28 -2.77
CA SER A 16 11.70 4.33 -2.02
C SER A 16 11.69 4.06 -0.52
N ALA A 17 10.56 3.62 0.02
CA ALA A 17 10.46 3.28 1.45
C ALA A 17 11.34 2.09 1.79
N ALA A 18 11.33 1.05 0.95
CA ALA A 18 12.18 -0.12 1.17
C ALA A 18 13.65 0.25 1.17
N ALA A 19 14.08 1.13 0.26
CA ALA A 19 15.46 1.59 0.20
C ALA A 19 15.87 2.35 1.47
N ARG A 20 14.97 3.20 2.00
CA ARG A 20 15.25 3.92 3.24
C ARG A 20 15.40 2.96 4.42
N TYR A 21 14.52 1.95 4.52
CA TYR A 21 14.63 0.97 5.59
C TYR A 21 15.94 0.18 5.49
N GLU A 22 16.37 -0.13 4.28
CA GLU A 22 17.60 -0.88 4.07
C GLU A 22 18.82 -0.13 4.58
N THR A 23 18.82 1.20 4.54
CA THR A 23 19.92 1.99 5.07
C THR A 23 19.97 1.95 6.60
N HIS A 24 18.86 1.64 7.27
CA HIS A 24 18.85 1.53 8.73
C HIS A 24 19.37 0.19 9.22
N ARG A 25 19.04 -0.88 8.51
CA ARG A 25 19.47 -2.23 8.89
C ARG A 25 19.38 -3.13 7.66
N SER A 26 20.44 -3.88 7.41
CA SER A 26 20.47 -4.83 6.29
C SER A 26 19.31 -5.83 6.41
N GLY A 27 18.57 -6.02 5.35
CA GLY A 27 17.41 -6.89 5.29
C GLY A 27 16.09 -6.25 5.68
N LEU A 28 16.11 -5.05 6.25
CA LEU A 28 14.87 -4.40 6.69
C LEU A 28 14.00 -4.00 5.51
N GLY A 29 14.61 -3.58 4.40
CA GLY A 29 13.87 -3.26 3.19
C GLY A 29 13.09 -4.45 2.67
N LEU A 30 13.69 -5.64 2.66
CA LEU A 30 13.00 -6.85 2.26
C LEU A 30 11.86 -7.18 3.22
N GLU A 31 12.08 -7.02 4.53
CA GLU A 31 11.01 -7.25 5.52
C GLU A 31 9.81 -6.35 5.25
N PHE A 32 10.05 -5.09 4.90
CA PHE A 32 8.98 -4.16 4.55
C PHE A 32 8.22 -4.63 3.31
N ILE A 33 8.94 -5.01 2.25
CA ILE A 33 8.30 -5.49 1.02
C ILE A 33 7.44 -6.73 1.31
N LEU A 34 7.94 -7.66 2.13
CA LEU A 34 7.19 -8.87 2.46
C LEU A 34 5.91 -8.55 3.23
N GLU A 35 5.93 -7.56 4.11
CA GLU A 35 4.72 -7.15 4.82
C GLU A 35 3.72 -6.47 3.90
N VAL A 36 4.20 -5.69 2.92
CA VAL A 36 3.32 -5.11 1.90
C VAL A 36 2.69 -6.23 1.06
N GLU A 37 3.47 -7.22 0.64
CA GLU A 37 2.93 -8.35 -0.11
C GLU A 37 1.89 -9.13 0.69
N ARG A 38 2.13 -9.31 1.97
CA ARG A 38 1.15 -9.97 2.85
C ARG A 38 -0.17 -9.19 2.87
N ALA A 39 -0.08 -7.86 2.99
CA ALA A 39 -1.26 -7.02 2.96
C ALA A 39 -2.01 -7.14 1.64
N THR A 40 -1.30 -7.16 0.51
CA THR A 40 -1.96 -7.29 -0.79
C THR A 40 -2.63 -8.65 -0.95
N ARG A 41 -2.05 -9.72 -0.43
CA ARG A 41 -2.70 -11.04 -0.46
C ARG A 41 -3.99 -11.04 0.35
N ALA A 42 -3.99 -10.37 1.50
CA ALA A 42 -5.21 -10.24 2.29
C ALA A 42 -6.30 -9.49 1.53
N LEU A 43 -5.93 -8.48 0.73
CA LEU A 43 -6.90 -7.74 -0.08
C LEU A 43 -7.51 -8.60 -1.17
N VAL A 44 -6.76 -9.54 -1.74
CA VAL A 44 -7.31 -10.47 -2.74
C VAL A 44 -8.40 -11.32 -2.12
N SER A 45 -8.18 -11.81 -0.89
CA SER A 45 -9.16 -12.65 -0.18
C SER A 45 -10.32 -11.84 0.38
N TYR A 46 -10.04 -10.65 0.88
CA TYR A 46 -11.03 -9.80 1.56
C TYR A 46 -10.88 -8.35 1.09
N PRO A 47 -11.39 -8.02 -0.09
CA PRO A 47 -11.15 -6.68 -0.65
C PRO A 47 -11.66 -5.52 0.22
N LYS A 48 -12.68 -5.76 1.03
CA LYS A 48 -13.26 -4.70 1.87
C LYS A 48 -12.69 -4.68 3.29
N ILE A 49 -11.58 -5.38 3.54
CA ILE A 49 -10.97 -5.44 4.87
C ILE A 49 -10.46 -4.08 5.35
N GLY A 50 -10.01 -3.22 4.44
CA GLY A 50 -9.49 -1.90 4.81
C GLY A 50 -10.58 -0.96 5.27
N HIS A 51 -10.20 -0.02 6.14
CA HIS A 51 -11.13 1.01 6.58
C HIS A 51 -11.46 1.96 5.44
N ARG A 52 -12.70 2.38 5.36
CA ARG A 52 -13.10 3.38 4.37
C ARG A 52 -12.37 4.68 4.69
N PHE A 53 -11.59 5.17 3.74
CA PHE A 53 -10.76 6.33 3.90
C PHE A 53 -11.38 7.57 3.25
N SER A 54 -12.04 7.37 2.12
CA SER A 54 -12.79 8.39 1.41
C SER A 54 -13.88 7.70 0.62
N ARG A 55 -14.59 8.47 -0.21
CA ARG A 55 -15.69 7.94 -0.98
C ARG A 55 -15.30 6.74 -1.83
N ARG A 56 -14.09 6.76 -2.41
CA ARG A 56 -13.62 5.70 -3.32
C ARG A 56 -12.49 4.87 -2.78
N LEU A 57 -11.88 5.31 -1.68
CA LEU A 57 -10.65 4.70 -1.20
C LEU A 57 -10.86 4.01 0.13
N ARG A 58 -10.12 2.93 0.31
CA ARG A 58 -9.95 2.26 1.59
C ARG A 58 -8.47 2.25 1.94
N ARG A 59 -8.18 2.08 3.22
CA ARG A 59 -6.81 1.99 3.70
C ARG A 59 -6.63 0.73 4.53
N VAL A 60 -5.59 -0.02 4.24
CA VAL A 60 -5.15 -1.13 5.09
C VAL A 60 -3.74 -0.78 5.59
N LEU A 61 -3.49 -1.02 6.89
CA LEU A 61 -2.19 -0.72 7.47
C LEU A 61 -1.22 -1.86 7.21
N VAL A 62 0.04 -1.49 6.95
CA VAL A 62 1.12 -2.47 6.81
C VAL A 62 1.56 -2.88 8.20
N ARG A 63 1.63 -4.17 8.46
CA ARG A 63 2.00 -4.68 9.77
C ARG A 63 3.46 -4.33 10.08
N ARG A 64 3.74 -3.90 11.31
CA ARG A 64 5.08 -3.57 11.83
C ARG A 64 5.69 -2.28 11.32
N PHE A 65 5.10 -1.65 10.30
CA PHE A 65 5.66 -0.45 9.69
C PHE A 65 4.60 0.65 9.67
N PRO A 66 4.99 1.91 9.84
CA PRO A 66 4.03 3.02 9.90
C PRO A 66 3.58 3.45 8.50
N TYR A 67 3.11 2.51 7.71
CA TYR A 67 2.64 2.74 6.35
C TYR A 67 1.26 2.17 6.15
N GLY A 68 0.51 2.80 5.26
CA GLY A 68 -0.78 2.29 4.81
C GLY A 68 -0.80 2.13 3.30
N LEU A 69 -1.58 1.16 2.84
CA LEU A 69 -1.90 1.01 1.43
C LEU A 69 -3.27 1.63 1.20
N LEU A 70 -3.31 2.66 0.37
CA LEU A 70 -4.57 3.26 -0.07
C LEU A 70 -4.96 2.59 -1.37
N TYR A 71 -6.19 2.07 -1.43
CA TYR A 71 -6.60 1.29 -2.58
C TYR A 71 -8.06 1.53 -2.90
N ARG A 72 -8.42 1.20 -4.14
CA ARG A 72 -9.80 1.15 -4.56
C ARG A 72 -10.09 -0.19 -5.22
N ILE A 73 -11.36 -0.58 -5.17
CA ILE A 73 -11.81 -1.84 -5.77
C ILE A 73 -12.45 -1.51 -7.11
N ASP A 74 -11.79 -1.88 -8.18
CA ASP A 74 -12.32 -1.72 -9.54
C ASP A 74 -12.99 -3.03 -9.99
N ALA A 75 -13.63 -3.00 -11.16
CA ALA A 75 -14.35 -4.17 -11.66
C ALA A 75 -13.42 -5.37 -11.85
N ASP A 76 -12.20 -5.14 -12.31
CA ASP A 76 -11.25 -6.20 -12.69
C ASP A 76 -10.03 -6.27 -11.80
N ALA A 77 -9.83 -5.32 -10.90
CA ALA A 77 -8.59 -5.26 -10.13
C ALA A 77 -8.78 -4.54 -8.81
N ILE A 78 -7.88 -4.81 -7.87
CA ILE A 78 -7.70 -4.00 -6.68
C ILE A 78 -6.51 -3.11 -6.98
N ARG A 79 -6.73 -1.81 -7.02
CA ARG A 79 -5.72 -0.86 -7.44
C ARG A 79 -5.12 -0.15 -6.24
N ILE A 80 -3.83 -0.36 -6.01
CA ILE A 80 -3.11 0.34 -4.96
C ILE A 80 -2.75 1.73 -5.48
N VAL A 81 -3.32 2.75 -4.88
CA VAL A 81 -3.17 4.14 -5.31
C VAL A 81 -1.96 4.79 -4.65
N ALA A 82 -1.67 4.42 -3.42
CA ALA A 82 -0.53 5.00 -2.69
C ALA A 82 -0.01 4.04 -1.64
N VAL A 83 1.31 4.10 -1.43
CA VAL A 83 1.98 3.48 -0.28
C VAL A 83 2.46 4.65 0.55
N ALA A 84 1.72 4.98 1.61
CA ALA A 84 1.87 6.25 2.30
C ALA A 84 2.21 6.06 3.76
N HIS A 85 3.25 6.78 4.22
CA HIS A 85 3.53 6.87 5.64
C HIS A 85 2.30 7.44 6.36
N VAL A 86 1.97 6.90 7.53
CA VAL A 86 0.73 7.29 8.23
C VAL A 86 0.71 8.75 8.64
N ARG A 87 1.86 9.40 8.73
CA ARG A 87 1.97 10.83 9.07
C ARG A 87 2.03 11.74 7.85
N ARG A 88 2.05 11.17 6.65
CA ARG A 88 2.11 11.99 5.45
C ARG A 88 0.80 12.74 5.27
N ARG A 89 0.90 14.03 4.84
CA ARG A 89 -0.28 14.85 4.58
C ARG A 89 -1.19 14.15 3.57
N PRO A 90 -2.49 13.98 3.88
CA PRO A 90 -3.41 13.31 2.96
C PRO A 90 -3.68 14.15 1.71
N GLY A 91 -4.06 13.47 0.63
CA GLY A 91 -4.55 14.13 -0.58
C GLY A 91 -3.54 14.25 -1.71
N TYR A 92 -2.26 13.96 -1.48
CA TYR A 92 -1.27 14.07 -2.56
C TYR A 92 -1.50 13.06 -3.69
N TRP A 93 -2.28 12.04 -3.43
CA TRP A 93 -2.60 10.97 -4.41
C TRP A 93 -3.85 11.26 -5.24
N ARG A 94 -4.48 12.42 -5.08
CA ARG A 94 -5.82 12.70 -5.65
C ARG A 94 -5.91 12.54 -7.15
N HIS A 95 -4.81 12.73 -7.85
CA HIS A 95 -4.79 12.64 -9.31
C HIS A 95 -4.30 11.27 -9.82
N ARG A 96 -4.28 10.28 -8.99
CA ARG A 96 -3.84 8.95 -9.37
C ARG A 96 -4.97 8.02 -9.79
#